data_9958c271a36b4a796970b12238cf95d4
#
_entry.id   9958c271a36b4a796970b12238cf95d4
#
_cell.length_a   1.000
_cell.length_b   1.000
_cell.length_c   1.000
_cell.angle_alpha   90.00
_cell.angle_beta   90.00
_cell.angle_gamma   90.00
#
_symmetry.space_group_name_H-M   'P 1'
#
loop_
_entity.id
_entity.type
_entity.pdbx_description
1 polymer ?
#
loop_
_entity_poly.entity_id
_entity_poly.type
_entity_poly.pdbx_seq_one_letter_code
_entity_poly.pdbx_strand_id
1 'polypeptide(L)'
;MALITPDYTVITSDVDEGKIAADTPAHLAQSLASAKARAVAKLHPADTVLGFDTVVDCGGEVFGKPQDEADALRMLRALSGRTHKVHTGVCICKGGRAAATVETTLVHFSPIVEDDLRAYVRTPEPYDKAGAYAIQGHAALWCAGIEGCYYNIMGLPVHRAAQLLREFA
;
A
#
# COMPACT_ATOMS: atom_id res chain seq x y z
N MET A 1 -9.96 -4.64 7.51
CA MET A 1 -11.23 -3.95 7.89
C MET A 1 -11.90 -4.59 9.09
N ALA A 2 -12.06 -5.89 9.18
CA ALA A 2 -12.75 -6.56 10.30
C ALA A 2 -12.24 -6.20 11.71
N LEU A 3 -10.99 -5.72 11.84
CA LEU A 3 -10.46 -5.19 13.12
C LEU A 3 -11.00 -3.79 13.47
N ILE A 4 -11.58 -3.07 12.52
CA ILE A 4 -12.12 -1.71 12.70
C ILE A 4 -13.64 -1.79 12.81
N THR A 5 -14.29 -2.52 11.90
CA THR A 5 -15.73 -2.77 11.88
C THR A 5 -16.01 -4.15 11.30
N PRO A 6 -16.99 -4.91 11.85
CA PRO A 6 -17.41 -6.18 11.25
C PRO A 6 -18.20 -5.96 9.96
N ASP A 7 -18.93 -4.84 9.86
CA ASP A 7 -19.83 -4.53 8.75
C ASP A 7 -19.13 -3.61 7.74
N TYR A 8 -18.68 -4.17 6.62
CA TYR A 8 -18.10 -3.40 5.53
C TYR A 8 -18.30 -4.11 4.19
N THR A 9 -18.36 -3.32 3.12
CA THR A 9 -18.37 -3.80 1.74
C THR A 9 -17.12 -3.33 1.02
N VAL A 10 -16.50 -4.20 0.23
CA VAL A 10 -15.35 -3.84 -0.63
C VAL A 10 -15.86 -3.46 -2.01
N ILE A 11 -15.51 -2.26 -2.46
CA ILE A 11 -15.88 -1.72 -3.77
C ILE A 11 -14.59 -1.30 -4.49
N THR A 12 -14.40 -1.79 -5.70
CA THR A 12 -13.32 -1.33 -6.57
C THR A 12 -13.66 0.04 -7.18
N SER A 13 -12.67 0.91 -7.31
CA SER A 13 -12.82 2.21 -7.96
C SER A 13 -12.28 2.17 -9.39
N ASP A 14 -12.94 2.86 -10.32
CA ASP A 14 -12.50 3.00 -11.72
C ASP A 14 -11.58 4.23 -11.91
N VAL A 15 -10.69 4.47 -10.95
CA VAL A 15 -9.75 5.60 -11.01
C VAL A 15 -8.59 5.26 -11.94
N ASP A 16 -8.31 6.15 -12.90
CA ASP A 16 -7.10 6.09 -13.73
C ASP A 16 -5.89 6.58 -12.90
N GLU A 17 -5.23 5.63 -12.25
CA GLU A 17 -4.11 5.90 -11.36
C GLU A 17 -2.91 6.55 -12.09
N GLY A 18 -2.74 6.24 -13.37
CA GLY A 18 -1.65 6.79 -14.20
C GLY A 18 -1.73 8.30 -14.43
N LYS A 19 -2.89 8.92 -14.18
CA LYS A 19 -3.06 10.38 -14.27
C LYS A 19 -2.79 11.12 -12.96
N ILE A 20 -2.52 10.40 -11.88
CA ILE A 20 -2.27 11.00 -10.58
C ILE A 20 -0.77 11.09 -10.35
N ALA A 21 -0.27 12.31 -10.29
CA ALA A 21 1.11 12.60 -9.96
C ALA A 21 1.22 13.33 -8.62
N ALA A 22 2.34 13.20 -7.95
CA ALA A 22 2.64 13.92 -6.71
C ALA A 22 4.16 14.13 -6.57
N ASP A 23 4.55 15.10 -5.74
CA ASP A 23 5.94 15.50 -5.56
C ASP A 23 6.77 14.46 -4.77
N THR A 24 6.11 13.62 -4.00
CA THR A 24 6.76 12.57 -3.19
C THR A 24 5.96 11.26 -3.23
N PRO A 25 6.62 10.10 -3.01
CA PRO A 25 5.94 8.80 -2.93
C PRO A 25 4.84 8.77 -1.85
N ALA A 26 5.06 9.42 -0.70
CA ALA A 26 4.07 9.52 0.37
C ALA A 26 2.83 10.31 -0.07
N HIS A 27 3.02 11.46 -0.74
CA HIS A 27 1.91 12.23 -1.29
C HIS A 27 1.19 11.49 -2.43
N LEU A 28 1.91 10.69 -3.21
CA LEU A 28 1.29 9.86 -4.24
C LEU A 28 0.33 8.85 -3.63
N ALA A 29 0.76 8.09 -2.60
CA ALA A 29 -0.12 7.15 -1.89
C ALA A 29 -1.37 7.85 -1.32
N GLN A 30 -1.20 9.02 -0.71
CA GLN A 30 -2.32 9.81 -0.18
C GLN A 30 -3.27 10.29 -1.27
N SER A 31 -2.74 10.75 -2.41
CA SER A 31 -3.53 11.23 -3.54
C SER A 31 -4.33 10.11 -4.20
N LEU A 32 -3.71 8.95 -4.40
CA LEU A 32 -4.36 7.75 -4.92
C LEU A 32 -5.48 7.27 -4.00
N ALA A 33 -5.22 7.16 -2.69
CA ALA A 33 -6.24 6.80 -1.70
C ALA A 33 -7.42 7.78 -1.71
N SER A 34 -7.12 9.09 -1.82
CA SER A 34 -8.14 10.14 -1.87
C SER A 34 -8.98 10.07 -3.14
N ALA A 35 -8.36 9.83 -4.29
CA ALA A 35 -9.07 9.68 -5.56
C ALA A 35 -10.01 8.48 -5.53
N LYS A 36 -9.53 7.32 -5.04
CA LYS A 36 -10.33 6.09 -4.88
C LYS A 36 -11.52 6.31 -3.95
N ALA A 37 -11.29 6.86 -2.76
CA ALA A 37 -12.37 7.13 -1.81
C ALA A 37 -13.43 8.08 -2.39
N ARG A 38 -13.02 9.18 -3.02
CA ARG A 38 -13.93 10.17 -3.62
C ARG A 38 -14.72 9.61 -4.80
N ALA A 39 -14.12 8.74 -5.61
CA ALA A 39 -14.82 8.10 -6.73
C ALA A 39 -15.97 7.22 -6.23
N VAL A 40 -15.71 6.40 -5.21
CA VAL A 40 -16.74 5.53 -4.61
C VAL A 40 -17.77 6.35 -3.84
N ALA A 41 -17.35 7.37 -3.07
CA ALA A 41 -18.27 8.21 -2.29
C ALA A 41 -19.29 8.99 -3.15
N LYS A 42 -18.95 9.32 -4.40
CA LYS A 42 -19.90 9.92 -5.35
C LYS A 42 -21.07 8.99 -5.69
N LEU A 43 -20.82 7.70 -5.72
CA LEU A 43 -21.83 6.66 -6.01
C LEU A 43 -22.57 6.22 -4.75
N HIS A 44 -21.98 6.45 -3.58
CA HIS A 44 -22.48 6.04 -2.27
C HIS A 44 -22.49 7.23 -1.29
N PRO A 45 -23.31 8.27 -1.54
CA PRO A 45 -23.26 9.53 -0.78
C PRO A 45 -23.73 9.42 0.68
N ALA A 46 -24.51 8.38 1.01
CA ALA A 46 -24.99 8.11 2.37
C ALA A 46 -23.97 7.33 3.22
N ASP A 47 -22.97 6.71 2.59
CA ASP A 47 -22.06 5.81 3.26
C ASP A 47 -20.80 6.53 3.77
N THR A 48 -20.15 5.90 4.75
CA THR A 48 -18.78 6.24 5.13
C THR A 48 -17.82 5.43 4.26
N VAL A 49 -17.09 6.09 3.39
CA VAL A 49 -16.17 5.45 2.44
C VAL A 49 -14.73 5.63 2.90
N LEU A 50 -13.98 4.54 3.00
CA LEU A 50 -12.54 4.55 3.22
C LEU A 50 -11.83 4.10 1.95
N GLY A 51 -10.82 4.88 1.54
CA GLY A 51 -9.90 4.51 0.45
C GLY A 51 -8.50 4.30 0.98
N PHE A 52 -7.83 3.31 0.43
CA PHE A 52 -6.44 2.98 0.75
C PHE A 52 -5.65 2.81 -0.54
N ASP A 53 -4.40 3.25 -0.52
CA ASP A 53 -3.44 2.97 -1.58
C ASP A 53 -2.03 2.84 -1.03
N THR A 54 -1.27 1.87 -1.54
CA THR A 54 0.06 1.54 -1.03
C THR A 54 1.09 1.61 -2.14
N VAL A 55 2.19 2.31 -1.86
CA VAL A 55 3.36 2.36 -2.72
C VAL A 55 4.62 2.00 -1.93
N VAL A 56 5.58 1.38 -2.61
CA VAL A 56 6.91 1.11 -2.08
C VAL A 56 7.89 2.14 -2.65
N ASP A 57 8.66 2.78 -1.78
CA ASP A 57 9.70 3.76 -2.13
C ASP A 57 11.07 3.17 -1.83
N CYS A 58 11.86 2.97 -2.86
CA CYS A 58 13.25 2.56 -2.75
C CYS A 58 14.19 3.66 -3.26
N GLY A 59 14.61 4.52 -2.34
CA GLY A 59 15.52 5.62 -2.66
C GLY A 59 14.93 6.68 -3.60
N GLY A 60 13.63 6.91 -3.54
CA GLY A 60 12.89 7.85 -4.38
C GLY A 60 12.26 7.21 -5.63
N GLU A 61 12.61 5.98 -5.97
CA GLU A 61 11.93 5.21 -7.02
C GLU A 61 10.68 4.55 -6.44
N VAL A 62 9.53 4.80 -7.06
CA VAL A 62 8.24 4.23 -6.67
C VAL A 62 8.02 2.90 -7.36
N PHE A 63 7.81 1.86 -6.57
CA PHE A 63 7.44 0.54 -7.05
C PHE A 63 5.94 0.29 -6.81
N GLY A 64 5.19 0.18 -7.89
CA GLY A 64 3.83 -0.35 -7.89
C GLY A 64 3.83 -1.88 -7.99
N LYS A 65 2.75 -2.45 -8.52
CA LYS A 65 2.69 -3.87 -8.86
C LYS A 65 3.59 -4.16 -10.06
N PRO A 66 4.34 -5.28 -10.06
CA PRO A 66 5.17 -5.64 -11.20
C PRO A 66 4.30 -5.98 -12.42
N GLN A 67 4.80 -5.66 -13.60
CA GLN A 67 4.11 -5.92 -14.86
C GLN A 67 4.32 -7.38 -15.33
N ASP A 68 5.48 -7.94 -15.02
CA ASP A 68 5.88 -9.28 -15.40
C ASP A 68 6.99 -9.83 -14.47
N GLU A 69 7.50 -11.03 -14.77
CA GLU A 69 8.57 -11.69 -14.00
C GLU A 69 9.87 -10.86 -14.00
N ALA A 70 10.22 -10.25 -15.13
CA ALA A 70 11.44 -9.46 -15.24
C ALA A 70 11.36 -8.19 -14.38
N ASP A 71 10.20 -7.53 -14.36
CA ASP A 71 9.96 -6.35 -13.54
C ASP A 71 9.91 -6.71 -12.04
N ALA A 72 9.27 -7.82 -11.67
CA ALA A 72 9.28 -8.32 -10.30
C ALA A 72 10.71 -8.59 -9.82
N LEU A 73 11.51 -9.26 -10.63
CA LEU A 73 12.91 -9.56 -10.31
C LEU A 73 13.76 -8.28 -10.19
N ARG A 74 13.52 -7.30 -11.07
CA ARG A 74 14.17 -5.98 -11.01
C ARG A 74 13.87 -5.27 -9.67
N MET A 75 12.59 -5.21 -9.29
CA MET A 75 12.15 -4.60 -8.02
C MET A 75 12.80 -5.28 -6.83
N LEU A 76 12.72 -6.61 -6.75
CA LEU A 76 13.27 -7.36 -5.61
C LEU A 76 14.80 -7.25 -5.50
N ARG A 77 15.53 -7.22 -6.62
CA ARG A 77 16.98 -6.94 -6.63
C ARG A 77 17.29 -5.55 -6.09
N ALA A 78 16.49 -4.56 -6.43
CA ALA A 78 16.66 -3.20 -5.92
C ALA A 78 16.38 -3.10 -4.41
N LEU A 79 15.51 -3.95 -3.85
CA LEU A 79 15.17 -4.00 -2.43
C LEU A 79 16.16 -4.85 -1.62
N SER A 80 16.85 -5.82 -2.24
CA SER A 80 17.76 -6.75 -1.60
C SER A 80 18.90 -6.03 -0.85
N GLY A 81 19.07 -6.36 0.45
CA GLY A 81 20.10 -5.80 1.31
C GLY A 81 19.91 -4.31 1.64
N ARG A 82 18.71 -3.75 1.43
CA ARG A 82 18.44 -2.32 1.62
C ARG A 82 17.25 -2.06 2.52
N THR A 83 17.22 -0.86 3.08
CA THR A 83 16.05 -0.29 3.71
C THR A 83 15.22 0.44 2.66
N HIS A 84 13.93 0.17 2.65
CA HIS A 84 12.97 0.88 1.81
C HIS A 84 11.77 1.34 2.65
N LYS A 85 10.95 2.21 2.07
CA LYS A 85 9.75 2.74 2.72
C LYS A 85 8.50 2.15 2.08
N VAL A 86 7.51 1.88 2.92
CA VAL A 86 6.15 1.57 2.48
C VAL A 86 5.24 2.69 2.95
N HIS A 87 4.57 3.34 2.02
CA HIS A 87 3.61 4.41 2.28
C HIS A 87 2.22 3.91 1.95
N THR A 88 1.30 3.97 2.92
CA THR A 88 -0.12 3.74 2.66
C THR A 88 -0.90 5.01 2.95
N GLY A 89 -1.52 5.55 1.92
CA GLY A 89 -2.51 6.61 2.03
C GLY A 89 -3.82 6.07 2.58
N VAL A 90 -4.46 6.87 3.43
CA VAL A 90 -5.79 6.60 3.98
C VAL A 90 -6.64 7.82 3.73
N CYS A 91 -7.80 7.64 3.12
CA CYS A 91 -8.79 8.71 2.95
C CYS A 91 -10.14 8.25 3.46
N ILE A 92 -10.86 9.12 4.14
CA ILE A 92 -12.25 8.94 4.55
C ILE A 92 -13.12 10.00 3.88
N CYS A 93 -14.28 9.59 3.38
CA CYS A 93 -15.34 10.47 2.88
C CYS A 93 -16.66 10.14 3.58
N LYS A 94 -17.35 11.13 4.11
CA LYS A 94 -18.68 11.02 4.76
C LYS A 94 -19.41 12.35 4.71
N GLY A 95 -20.66 12.36 4.26
CA GLY A 95 -21.53 13.54 4.30
C GLY A 95 -20.93 14.76 3.57
N GLY A 96 -20.25 14.57 2.45
CA GLY A 96 -19.60 15.64 1.67
C GLY A 96 -18.26 16.12 2.23
N ARG A 97 -17.85 15.66 3.43
CA ARG A 97 -16.54 15.93 4.03
C ARG A 97 -15.55 14.86 3.63
N ALA A 98 -14.27 15.23 3.57
CA ALA A 98 -13.19 14.28 3.37
C ALA A 98 -11.95 14.67 4.17
N ALA A 99 -11.22 13.69 4.68
CA ALA A 99 -9.88 13.85 5.24
C ALA A 99 -8.97 12.73 4.75
N ALA A 100 -7.69 13.04 4.60
CA ALA A 100 -6.70 12.08 4.16
C ALA A 100 -5.40 12.22 4.94
N THR A 101 -4.71 11.11 5.12
CA THR A 101 -3.41 11.03 5.77
C THR A 101 -2.58 9.93 5.10
N VAL A 102 -1.32 9.83 5.47
CA VAL A 102 -0.42 8.76 5.03
C VAL A 102 0.28 8.15 6.23
N GLU A 103 0.46 6.85 6.22
CA GLU A 103 1.32 6.11 7.16
C GLU A 103 2.57 5.64 6.43
N THR A 104 3.72 5.71 7.11
CA THR A 104 5.01 5.30 6.55
C THR A 104 5.69 4.30 7.48
N THR A 105 6.21 3.23 6.90
CA THR A 105 6.97 2.21 7.62
C THR A 105 8.27 1.92 6.87
N LEU A 106 9.37 1.86 7.60
CA LEU A 106 10.65 1.37 7.07
C LEU A 106 10.68 -0.15 7.14
N VAL A 107 11.15 -0.77 6.07
CA VAL A 107 11.35 -2.22 5.99
C VAL A 107 12.81 -2.48 5.65
N HIS A 108 13.46 -3.32 6.44
CA HIS A 108 14.87 -3.68 6.29
C HIS A 108 14.97 -5.08 5.70
N PHE A 109 15.46 -5.20 4.47
CA PHE A 109 15.74 -6.49 3.87
C PHE A 109 17.21 -6.87 4.03
N SER A 110 17.44 -8.13 4.41
CA SER A 110 18.74 -8.77 4.27
C SER A 110 19.11 -8.93 2.80
N PRO A 111 20.42 -9.10 2.46
CA PRO A 111 20.82 -9.52 1.13
C PRO A 111 20.11 -10.83 0.75
N ILE A 112 19.50 -10.88 -0.43
CA ILE A 112 18.73 -12.03 -0.92
C ILE A 112 19.56 -12.73 -1.98
N VAL A 113 19.66 -14.05 -1.88
CA VAL A 113 20.36 -14.88 -2.86
C VAL A 113 19.58 -14.87 -4.17
N GLU A 114 20.30 -14.79 -5.30
CA GLU A 114 19.68 -14.69 -6.63
C GLU A 114 18.75 -15.88 -6.95
N ASP A 115 19.10 -17.08 -6.52
CA ASP A 115 18.28 -18.27 -6.75
C ASP A 115 16.94 -18.21 -5.98
N ASP A 116 16.94 -17.61 -4.76
CA ASP A 116 15.72 -17.39 -4.00
C ASP A 116 14.81 -16.36 -4.67
N LEU A 117 15.39 -15.27 -5.22
CA LEU A 117 14.65 -14.29 -6.01
C LEU A 117 13.97 -14.94 -7.22
N ARG A 118 14.74 -15.75 -7.96
CA ARG A 118 14.22 -16.47 -9.15
C ARG A 118 13.16 -17.51 -8.81
N ALA A 119 13.30 -18.18 -7.67
CA ALA A 119 12.28 -19.12 -7.20
C ALA A 119 11.00 -18.38 -6.81
N TYR A 120 11.13 -17.25 -6.10
CA TYR A 120 10.00 -16.47 -5.63
C TYR A 120 9.16 -15.84 -6.74
N VAL A 121 9.80 -15.26 -7.77
CA VAL A 121 9.06 -14.64 -8.89
C VAL A 121 8.31 -15.65 -9.76
N ARG A 122 8.56 -16.95 -9.61
CA ARG A 122 7.76 -18.01 -10.26
C ARG A 122 6.50 -18.38 -9.47
N THR A 123 6.34 -17.85 -8.27
CA THR A 123 5.11 -18.02 -7.48
C THR A 123 4.09 -16.94 -7.86
N PRO A 124 2.80 -17.08 -7.54
CA PRO A 124 1.81 -16.04 -7.77
C PRO A 124 1.92 -14.85 -6.80
N GLU A 125 2.68 -14.98 -5.71
CA GLU A 125 2.70 -14.03 -4.58
C GLU A 125 3.11 -12.60 -4.93
N PRO A 126 4.13 -12.33 -5.80
CA PRO A 126 4.60 -10.97 -6.05
C PRO A 126 3.65 -10.09 -6.87
N TYR A 127 2.78 -10.68 -7.71
CA TYR A 127 2.16 -9.95 -8.83
C TYR A 127 0.99 -9.03 -8.46
N ASP A 128 0.42 -9.17 -7.29
CA ASP A 128 -0.65 -8.29 -6.79
C ASP A 128 -0.18 -7.32 -5.69
N LYS A 129 1.14 -7.23 -5.47
CA LYS A 129 1.77 -6.46 -4.39
C LYS A 129 2.66 -5.32 -4.91
N ALA A 130 2.57 -4.17 -4.29
CA ALA A 130 3.53 -3.09 -4.50
C ALA A 130 4.94 -3.53 -4.08
N GLY A 131 5.95 -3.26 -4.92
CA GLY A 131 7.33 -3.71 -4.69
C GLY A 131 7.55 -5.21 -4.88
N ALA A 132 6.58 -5.92 -5.45
CA ALA A 132 6.66 -7.34 -5.77
C ALA A 132 6.87 -8.27 -4.57
N TYR A 133 6.39 -7.93 -3.35
CA TYR A 133 6.53 -8.81 -2.19
C TYR A 133 5.37 -8.69 -1.20
N ALA A 134 5.12 -9.77 -0.44
CA ALA A 134 4.19 -9.79 0.67
C ALA A 134 4.93 -10.00 1.99
N ILE A 135 4.87 -9.02 2.92
CA ILE A 135 5.50 -9.12 4.25
C ILE A 135 4.96 -10.30 5.09
N GLN A 136 3.75 -10.73 4.83
CA GLN A 136 3.07 -11.84 5.50
C GLN A 136 3.23 -13.17 4.77
N GLY A 137 3.92 -13.17 3.62
CA GLY A 137 4.16 -14.32 2.78
C GLY A 137 5.61 -14.82 2.90
N HIS A 138 6.09 -15.44 1.82
CA HIS A 138 7.42 -16.03 1.76
C HIS A 138 8.54 -14.99 1.91
N ALA A 139 8.31 -13.76 1.43
CA ALA A 139 9.27 -12.67 1.55
C ALA A 139 9.54 -12.24 3.02
N ALA A 140 8.74 -12.70 3.98
CA ALA A 140 9.04 -12.52 5.41
C ALA A 140 10.41 -13.06 5.80
N LEU A 141 10.92 -14.08 5.10
CA LEU A 141 12.25 -14.66 5.33
C LEU A 141 13.39 -13.65 5.07
N TRP A 142 13.15 -12.63 4.26
CA TRP A 142 14.13 -11.61 3.91
C TRP A 142 14.04 -10.37 4.79
N CYS A 143 12.94 -10.21 5.52
CA CYS A 143 12.70 -9.06 6.38
C CYS A 143 13.48 -9.20 7.69
N ALA A 144 14.58 -8.44 7.81
CA ALA A 144 15.39 -8.38 9.03
C ALA A 144 14.73 -7.56 10.14
N GLY A 145 13.83 -6.63 9.79
CA GLY A 145 13.13 -5.79 10.74
C GLY A 145 12.26 -4.74 10.07
N ILE A 146 11.43 -4.10 10.89
CA ILE A 146 10.57 -2.98 10.49
C ILE A 146 10.64 -1.87 11.54
N GLU A 147 10.48 -0.62 11.09
CA GLU A 147 10.28 0.55 11.97
C GLU A 147 8.96 1.22 11.57
N GLY A 148 7.93 1.10 12.41
CA GLY A 148 6.59 1.63 12.16
C GLY A 148 5.49 0.57 12.27
N CYS A 149 4.48 0.67 11.42
CA CYS A 149 3.27 -0.13 11.49
C CYS A 149 3.31 -1.34 10.54
N TYR A 150 3.26 -2.55 11.09
CA TYR A 150 3.19 -3.78 10.30
C TYR A 150 1.96 -3.81 9.37
N TYR A 151 0.80 -3.39 9.88
CA TYR A 151 -0.43 -3.35 9.10
C TYR A 151 -0.38 -2.34 7.95
N ASN A 152 0.47 -1.30 8.07
CA ASN A 152 0.73 -0.38 6.98
C ASN A 152 1.36 -1.08 5.77
N ILE A 153 2.34 -1.97 6.02
CA ILE A 153 2.99 -2.74 4.94
C ILE A 153 1.99 -3.65 4.22
N MET A 154 0.97 -4.12 4.93
CA MET A 154 -0.13 -4.91 4.37
C MET A 154 -1.17 -4.08 3.61
N GLY A 155 -1.03 -2.75 3.57
CA GLY A 155 -1.93 -1.84 2.88
C GLY A 155 -3.12 -1.35 3.70
N LEU A 156 -3.19 -1.65 5.00
CA LEU A 156 -4.26 -1.18 5.90
C LEU A 156 -3.68 -0.76 7.26
N PRO A 157 -3.22 0.49 7.43
CA PRO A 157 -2.73 1.00 8.72
C PRO A 157 -3.89 1.18 9.70
N VAL A 158 -4.26 0.07 10.36
CA VAL A 158 -5.49 -0.07 11.18
C VAL A 158 -5.61 1.04 12.23
N HIS A 159 -4.51 1.34 12.94
CA HIS A 159 -4.51 2.39 13.97
C HIS A 159 -4.82 3.77 13.37
N ARG A 160 -4.14 4.13 12.27
CA ARG A 160 -4.33 5.40 11.57
C ARG A 160 -5.75 5.53 11.00
N ALA A 161 -6.25 4.46 10.38
CA ALA A 161 -7.62 4.42 9.86
C ALA A 161 -8.66 4.58 10.97
N ALA A 162 -8.46 3.93 12.12
CA ALA A 162 -9.35 4.06 13.27
C ALA A 162 -9.31 5.47 13.89
N GLN A 163 -8.14 6.12 13.93
CA GLN A 163 -8.04 7.52 14.37
C GLN A 163 -8.83 8.44 13.45
N LEU A 164 -8.64 8.30 12.14
CA LEU A 164 -9.32 9.15 11.15
C LEU A 164 -10.84 8.94 11.20
N LEU A 165 -11.32 7.70 11.40
CA LEU A 165 -12.75 7.41 11.55
C LEU A 165 -13.38 8.13 12.74
N ARG A 166 -12.67 8.28 13.86
CA ARG A 166 -13.18 8.98 15.06
C ARG A 166 -13.46 10.46 14.80
N GLU A 167 -12.72 11.08 13.88
CA GLU A 167 -12.93 12.48 13.48
C GLU A 167 -14.22 12.68 12.66
N PHE A 168 -14.82 11.59 12.18
CA PHE A 168 -16.03 11.54 11.36
C PHE A 168 -17.22 10.84 12.06
N ALA A 169 -17.04 10.44 13.32
CA ALA A 169 -18.10 9.81 14.11
C ALA A 169 -19.25 10.75 14.46
#